data_bf26a14e4f67e34dac32fad2684b85b7
#
_entry.id   bf26a14e4f67e34dac32fad2684b85b7
#
_cell.length_a   1.000
_cell.length_b   1.000
_cell.length_c   1.000
_cell.angle_alpha   90.00
_cell.angle_beta   90.00
_cell.angle_gamma   90.00
#
_symmetry.space_group_name_H-M   'P 1'
#
loop_
_entity.id
_entity.type
_entity.pdbx_description
1 polymer ?
#
loop_
_entity_poly.entity_id
_entity_poly.type
_entity_poly.pdbx_seq_one_letter_code
_entity_poly.pdbx_strand_id
1 'polypeptide(L)'
;QKQAAIRAAASVFAAKGFHGASTSDIAERLGIKQGSLYYYFDCKEEALEEVCLAGLGQYVENMDAIATSNEHFDARLFAVVSNHLGRYRENSEALKVHNDERLYLPRERRRRLKALGSHYREQLESIIDKGKDEGAVRATIDSHFMAQSIIGMCNGLGELIVRDPDIDVFALARKTTDLLLHGAVPTPPTGE
;
A
#
# COMPACT_ATOMS: atom_id res chain seq x y z
N GLN A 1 -5.81 22.38 -2.50
CA GLN A 1 -6.23 22.69 -1.11
C GLN A 1 -6.76 21.44 -0.39
N LYS A 2 -7.63 20.60 -0.98
CA LYS A 2 -8.12 19.34 -0.36
C LYS A 2 -6.96 18.41 0.03
N GLN A 3 -5.94 18.24 -0.84
CA GLN A 3 -4.77 17.42 -0.55
C GLN A 3 -3.93 17.93 0.64
N ALA A 4 -3.85 19.26 0.83
CA ALA A 4 -3.19 19.82 2.01
C ALA A 4 -3.95 19.50 3.30
N ALA A 5 -5.30 19.55 3.25
CA ALA A 5 -6.15 19.16 4.37
C ALA A 5 -6.02 17.67 4.71
N ILE A 6 -5.95 16.79 3.70
CA ILE A 6 -5.71 15.35 3.88
C ILE A 6 -4.34 15.10 4.54
N ARG A 7 -3.27 15.76 4.09
CA ARG A 7 -1.94 15.64 4.72
C ARG A 7 -1.93 16.14 6.17
N ALA A 8 -2.59 17.27 6.46
CA ALA A 8 -2.72 17.76 7.82
C ALA A 8 -3.46 16.77 8.73
N ALA A 9 -4.57 16.20 8.24
CA ALA A 9 -5.30 15.16 8.95
C ALA A 9 -4.47 13.89 9.16
N ALA A 10 -3.71 13.44 8.14
CA ALA A 10 -2.81 12.29 8.25
C ALA A 10 -1.76 12.49 9.35
N SER A 11 -1.11 13.67 9.37
CA SER A 11 -0.12 13.99 10.40
C SER A 11 -0.71 14.00 11.81
N VAL A 12 -1.90 14.57 11.99
CA VAL A 12 -2.59 14.61 13.30
C VAL A 12 -3.01 13.22 13.75
N PHE A 13 -3.62 12.42 12.86
CA PHE A 13 -4.03 11.06 13.19
C PHE A 13 -2.82 10.13 13.45
N ALA A 14 -1.74 10.27 12.68
CA ALA A 14 -0.52 9.49 12.89
C ALA A 14 0.14 9.76 14.25
N ALA A 15 0.04 11.01 14.75
CA ALA A 15 0.62 11.44 16.01
C ALA A 15 -0.26 11.15 17.23
N LYS A 16 -1.60 11.33 17.13
CA LYS A 16 -2.53 11.29 18.27
C LYS A 16 -3.49 10.10 18.24
N GLY A 17 -3.53 9.33 17.14
CA GLY A 17 -4.56 8.35 16.86
C GLY A 17 -5.93 9.00 16.57
N PHE A 18 -6.87 8.21 16.05
CA PHE A 18 -8.22 8.72 15.73
C PHE A 18 -8.94 9.27 16.97
N HIS A 19 -8.94 8.55 18.08
CA HIS A 19 -9.66 8.97 19.27
C HIS A 19 -9.03 10.18 19.97
N GLY A 20 -7.70 10.30 19.98
CA GLY A 20 -6.99 11.41 20.58
C GLY A 20 -6.96 12.69 19.73
N ALA A 21 -7.28 12.61 18.44
CA ALA A 21 -7.32 13.73 17.53
C ALA A 21 -8.68 14.44 17.53
N SER A 22 -8.68 15.75 17.32
CA SER A 22 -9.85 16.57 17.12
C SER A 22 -9.84 17.30 15.77
N THR A 23 -11.00 17.77 15.32
CA THR A 23 -11.09 18.63 14.13
C THR A 23 -10.36 19.97 14.33
N SER A 24 -10.27 20.46 15.58
CA SER A 24 -9.48 21.65 15.92
C SER A 24 -7.99 21.42 15.68
N ASP A 25 -7.45 20.25 16.07
CA ASP A 25 -6.05 19.91 15.83
C ASP A 25 -5.71 19.90 14.33
N ILE A 26 -6.62 19.36 13.50
CA ILE A 26 -6.44 19.32 12.04
C ILE A 26 -6.48 20.73 11.46
N ALA A 27 -7.41 21.59 11.92
CA ALA A 27 -7.51 22.97 11.48
C ALA A 27 -6.26 23.80 11.86
N GLU A 28 -5.78 23.62 13.09
CA GLU A 28 -4.54 24.24 13.58
C GLU A 28 -3.34 23.80 12.73
N ARG A 29 -3.21 22.50 12.47
CA ARG A 29 -2.13 21.97 11.64
C ARG A 29 -2.17 22.48 10.21
N LEU A 30 -3.35 22.74 9.67
CA LEU A 30 -3.57 23.32 8.33
C LEU A 30 -3.41 24.85 8.31
N GLY A 31 -3.37 25.51 9.48
CA GLY A 31 -3.26 26.97 9.60
C GLY A 31 -4.57 27.71 9.28
N ILE A 32 -5.74 27.10 9.53
CA ILE A 32 -7.07 27.67 9.27
C ILE A 32 -7.93 27.68 10.53
N LYS A 33 -9.02 28.45 10.51
CA LYS A 33 -10.05 28.38 11.56
C LYS A 33 -10.79 27.03 11.50
N GLN A 34 -11.16 26.51 12.66
CA GLN A 34 -11.90 25.22 12.77
C GLN A 34 -13.16 25.21 11.89
N GLY A 35 -13.95 26.28 11.83
CA GLY A 35 -15.13 26.37 10.98
C GLY A 35 -14.82 26.22 9.48
N SER A 36 -13.62 26.59 9.03
CA SER A 36 -13.21 26.44 7.64
C SER A 36 -12.83 25.00 7.28
N LEU A 37 -12.56 24.15 8.27
CA LEU A 37 -12.26 22.74 8.03
C LEU A 37 -13.46 21.99 7.45
N TYR A 38 -14.69 22.39 7.83
CA TYR A 38 -15.91 21.78 7.32
C TYR A 38 -16.16 21.98 5.82
N TYR A 39 -15.37 22.85 5.18
CA TYR A 39 -15.32 22.93 3.72
C TYR A 39 -14.63 21.71 3.08
N TYR A 40 -13.76 21.03 3.83
CA TYR A 40 -12.99 19.88 3.34
C TYR A 40 -13.52 18.54 3.82
N PHE A 41 -14.06 18.50 5.05
CA PHE A 41 -14.55 17.28 5.69
C PHE A 41 -15.81 17.60 6.54
N ASP A 42 -16.90 16.90 6.30
CA ASP A 42 -18.15 17.08 7.05
C ASP A 42 -18.02 16.60 8.51
N CYS A 43 -17.15 15.62 8.74
CA CYS A 43 -16.89 15.06 10.08
C CYS A 43 -15.49 14.46 10.17
N LYS A 44 -15.08 14.08 11.40
CA LYS A 44 -13.77 13.49 11.66
C LYS A 44 -13.59 12.13 10.97
N GLU A 45 -14.66 11.36 10.86
CA GLU A 45 -14.70 10.07 10.16
C GLU A 45 -14.47 10.23 8.66
N GLU A 46 -14.97 11.29 8.05
CA GLU A 46 -14.67 11.59 6.65
C GLU A 46 -13.20 11.96 6.45
N ALA A 47 -12.63 12.76 7.35
CA ALA A 47 -11.21 13.06 7.31
C ALA A 47 -10.37 11.77 7.42
N LEU A 48 -10.74 10.84 8.31
CA LEU A 48 -10.06 9.54 8.43
C LEU A 48 -10.22 8.70 7.16
N GLU A 49 -11.41 8.63 6.56
CA GLU A 49 -11.66 7.91 5.31
C GLU A 49 -10.77 8.45 4.19
N GLU A 50 -10.73 9.76 4.01
CA GLU A 50 -9.93 10.41 2.96
C GLU A 50 -8.43 10.19 3.18
N VAL A 51 -7.95 10.21 4.42
CA VAL A 51 -6.54 9.86 4.75
C VAL A 51 -6.26 8.40 4.40
N CYS A 52 -7.13 7.47 4.79
CA CYS A 52 -6.96 6.07 4.48
C CYS A 52 -6.97 5.80 2.96
N LEU A 53 -7.86 6.48 2.22
CA LEU A 53 -7.92 6.40 0.76
C LEU A 53 -6.65 6.97 0.12
N ALA A 54 -6.12 8.09 0.63
CA ALA A 54 -4.87 8.67 0.15
C ALA A 54 -3.67 7.73 0.38
N GLY A 55 -3.67 6.98 1.50
CA GLY A 55 -2.66 5.96 1.77
C GLY A 55 -2.70 4.79 0.78
N LEU A 56 -3.87 4.49 0.21
CA LEU A 56 -4.05 3.38 -0.74
C LEU A 56 -4.02 3.82 -2.22
N GLY A 57 -4.43 5.07 -2.54
CA GLY A 57 -4.87 5.46 -3.87
C GLY A 57 -3.86 5.23 -4.98
N GLN A 58 -2.74 5.94 -4.94
CA GLN A 58 -1.82 6.00 -6.08
C GLN A 58 -1.19 4.65 -6.43
N TYR A 59 -0.87 3.82 -5.42
CA TYR A 59 -0.25 2.52 -5.70
C TYR A 59 -1.22 1.49 -6.28
N VAL A 60 -2.53 1.65 -6.01
CA VAL A 60 -3.57 0.82 -6.63
C VAL A 60 -3.72 1.19 -8.11
N GLU A 61 -3.73 2.48 -8.43
CA GLU A 61 -3.80 2.96 -9.83
C GLU A 61 -2.62 2.45 -10.68
N ASN A 62 -1.42 2.41 -10.11
CA ASN A 62 -0.24 1.88 -10.81
C ASN A 62 -0.35 0.37 -11.11
N MET A 63 -1.13 -0.40 -10.32
CA MET A 63 -1.28 -1.84 -10.53
C MET A 63 -1.95 -2.19 -11.86
N ASP A 64 -2.91 -1.39 -12.33
CA ASP A 64 -3.56 -1.61 -13.61
C ASP A 64 -2.55 -1.51 -14.75
N ALA A 65 -1.66 -0.54 -14.71
CA ALA A 65 -0.60 -0.38 -15.70
C ALA A 65 0.41 -1.55 -15.66
N ILE A 66 0.77 -2.03 -14.46
CA ILE A 66 1.68 -3.18 -14.31
C ILE A 66 1.02 -4.47 -14.82
N ALA A 67 -0.25 -4.71 -14.47
CA ALA A 67 -0.98 -5.91 -14.85
C ALA A 67 -1.19 -6.03 -16.37
N THR A 68 -1.38 -4.90 -17.05
CA THR A 68 -1.60 -4.83 -18.50
C THR A 68 -0.30 -4.71 -19.31
N SER A 69 0.86 -4.58 -18.66
CA SER A 69 2.15 -4.48 -19.34
C SER A 69 2.49 -5.78 -20.09
N ASN A 70 3.28 -5.64 -21.18
CA ASN A 70 3.79 -6.76 -21.96
C ASN A 70 5.18 -7.27 -21.46
N GLU A 71 5.61 -6.79 -20.30
CA GLU A 71 6.85 -7.24 -19.67
C GLU A 71 6.74 -8.69 -19.20
N HIS A 72 7.87 -9.40 -19.09
CA HIS A 72 7.94 -10.72 -18.49
C HIS A 72 7.55 -10.69 -17.00
N PHE A 73 7.16 -11.85 -16.47
CA PHE A 73 6.69 -11.99 -15.09
C PHE A 73 7.66 -11.40 -14.05
N ASP A 74 8.96 -11.64 -14.17
CA ASP A 74 9.99 -11.13 -13.25
C ASP A 74 10.00 -9.59 -13.18
N ALA A 75 9.92 -8.93 -14.34
CA ALA A 75 9.85 -7.47 -14.41
C ALA A 75 8.55 -6.93 -13.82
N ARG A 76 7.40 -7.59 -14.10
CA ARG A 76 6.12 -7.22 -13.51
C ARG A 76 6.14 -7.41 -11.98
N LEU A 77 6.68 -8.53 -11.49
CA LEU A 77 6.80 -8.78 -10.05
C LEU A 77 7.70 -7.73 -9.37
N PHE A 78 8.83 -7.39 -9.99
CA PHE A 78 9.70 -6.32 -9.49
C PHE A 78 8.97 -4.97 -9.45
N ALA A 79 8.20 -4.65 -10.49
CA ALA A 79 7.40 -3.42 -10.53
C ALA A 79 6.34 -3.39 -9.42
N VAL A 80 5.64 -4.51 -9.17
CA VAL A 80 4.69 -4.64 -8.05
C VAL A 80 5.36 -4.39 -6.71
N VAL A 81 6.47 -5.09 -6.44
CA VAL A 81 7.20 -4.98 -5.16
C VAL A 81 7.73 -3.56 -4.98
N SER A 82 8.32 -2.97 -6.03
CA SER A 82 8.84 -1.59 -6.01
C SER A 82 7.72 -0.56 -5.76
N ASN A 83 6.59 -0.70 -6.45
CA ASN A 83 5.41 0.15 -6.26
C ASN A 83 4.86 0.03 -4.82
N HIS A 84 4.79 -1.19 -4.30
CA HIS A 84 4.30 -1.44 -2.94
C HIS A 84 5.23 -0.85 -1.86
N LEU A 85 6.53 -1.05 -1.96
CA LEU A 85 7.50 -0.57 -0.99
C LEU A 85 7.73 0.95 -1.08
N GLY A 86 7.72 1.52 -2.29
CA GLY A 86 7.94 2.95 -2.53
C GLY A 86 6.95 3.84 -1.79
N ARG A 87 5.68 3.43 -1.68
CA ARG A 87 4.63 4.18 -0.97
C ARG A 87 4.95 4.43 0.51
N TYR A 88 5.70 3.53 1.17
CA TYR A 88 6.08 3.70 2.57
C TYR A 88 7.06 4.86 2.77
N ARG A 89 7.80 5.25 1.73
CA ARG A 89 8.63 6.46 1.74
C ARG A 89 7.80 7.72 1.48
N GLU A 90 6.87 7.65 0.55
CA GLU A 90 6.13 8.81 0.05
C GLU A 90 4.95 9.19 0.93
N ASN A 91 4.25 8.20 1.51
CA ASN A 91 2.97 8.37 2.21
C ASN A 91 2.93 7.70 3.59
N SER A 92 4.04 7.67 4.32
CA SER A 92 4.20 6.91 5.57
C SER A 92 3.13 7.23 6.63
N GLU A 93 2.77 8.51 6.83
CA GLU A 93 1.74 8.91 7.81
C GLU A 93 0.36 8.40 7.41
N ALA A 94 -0.05 8.57 6.15
CA ALA A 94 -1.35 8.11 5.67
C ALA A 94 -1.46 6.57 5.69
N LEU A 95 -0.38 5.86 5.38
CA LEU A 95 -0.32 4.40 5.47
C LEU A 95 -0.38 3.91 6.91
N LYS A 96 0.36 4.57 7.83
CA LYS A 96 0.27 4.28 9.25
C LYS A 96 -1.16 4.43 9.74
N VAL A 97 -1.81 5.55 9.43
CA VAL A 97 -3.22 5.80 9.78
C VAL A 97 -4.14 4.74 9.18
N HIS A 98 -3.95 4.38 7.90
CA HIS A 98 -4.72 3.30 7.29
C HIS A 98 -4.56 1.97 8.05
N ASN A 99 -3.34 1.59 8.39
CA ASN A 99 -3.07 0.31 9.05
C ASN A 99 -3.65 0.28 10.48
N ASP A 100 -3.46 1.34 11.24
CA ASP A 100 -3.77 1.37 12.67
C ASP A 100 -5.21 1.78 12.96
N GLU A 101 -5.78 2.70 12.16
CA GLU A 101 -7.00 3.43 12.52
C GLU A 101 -8.23 3.10 11.65
N ARG A 102 -8.07 2.44 10.47
CA ARG A 102 -9.19 2.17 9.55
C ARG A 102 -10.38 1.43 10.16
N LEU A 103 -10.15 0.65 11.22
CA LEU A 103 -11.20 -0.11 11.87
C LEU A 103 -12.18 0.77 12.69
N TYR A 104 -11.78 2.00 13.02
CA TYR A 104 -12.65 2.97 13.67
C TYR A 104 -13.65 3.61 12.70
N LEU A 105 -13.46 3.44 11.39
CA LEU A 105 -14.45 3.86 10.40
C LEU A 105 -15.73 3.01 10.48
N PRO A 106 -16.93 3.61 10.33
CA PRO A 106 -18.17 2.88 10.12
C PRO A 106 -18.10 1.91 8.94
N ARG A 107 -18.93 0.84 8.96
CA ARG A 107 -18.89 -0.20 7.91
C ARG A 107 -19.09 0.36 6.50
N GLU A 108 -19.97 1.36 6.34
CA GLU A 108 -20.25 1.99 5.06
C GLU A 108 -19.00 2.66 4.48
N ARG A 109 -18.28 3.41 5.29
CA ARG A 109 -17.06 4.12 4.89
C ARG A 109 -15.92 3.16 4.57
N ARG A 110 -15.83 2.02 5.28
CA ARG A 110 -14.85 0.97 4.98
C ARG A 110 -15.05 0.25 3.66
N ARG A 111 -16.24 0.33 3.03
CA ARG A 111 -16.52 -0.34 1.74
C ARG A 111 -15.58 0.13 0.64
N ARG A 112 -15.31 1.45 0.55
CA ARG A 112 -14.40 2.00 -0.47
C ARG A 112 -12.98 1.49 -0.27
N LEU A 113 -12.49 1.47 0.96
CA LEU A 113 -11.16 0.93 1.31
C LEU A 113 -11.06 -0.57 0.97
N LYS A 114 -12.11 -1.32 1.31
CA LYS A 114 -12.17 -2.75 1.00
C LYS A 114 -12.17 -3.00 -0.51
N ALA A 115 -12.90 -2.20 -1.27
CA ALA A 115 -12.95 -2.32 -2.73
C ALA A 115 -11.56 -2.08 -3.36
N LEU A 116 -10.84 -1.03 -2.93
CA LEU A 116 -9.47 -0.76 -3.39
C LEU A 116 -8.50 -1.90 -3.03
N GLY A 117 -8.56 -2.39 -1.80
CA GLY A 117 -7.72 -3.52 -1.38
C GLY A 117 -8.02 -4.82 -2.13
N SER A 118 -9.31 -5.08 -2.44
CA SER A 118 -9.72 -6.21 -3.26
C SER A 118 -9.21 -6.07 -4.69
N HIS A 119 -9.40 -4.89 -5.30
CA HIS A 119 -8.91 -4.62 -6.65
C HIS A 119 -7.39 -4.82 -6.76
N TYR A 120 -6.62 -4.27 -5.82
CA TYR A 120 -5.17 -4.47 -5.78
C TYR A 120 -4.78 -5.95 -5.76
N ARG A 121 -5.43 -6.74 -4.90
CA ARG A 121 -5.17 -8.18 -4.81
C ARG A 121 -5.55 -8.90 -6.10
N GLU A 122 -6.71 -8.60 -6.68
CA GLU A 122 -7.19 -9.20 -7.93
C GLU A 122 -6.22 -8.92 -9.09
N GLN A 123 -5.68 -7.72 -9.18
CA GLN A 123 -4.65 -7.38 -10.17
C GLN A 123 -3.37 -8.19 -9.94
N LEU A 124 -2.94 -8.36 -8.70
CA LEU A 124 -1.77 -9.18 -8.38
C LEU A 124 -2.00 -10.66 -8.71
N GLU A 125 -3.18 -11.21 -8.40
CA GLU A 125 -3.58 -12.56 -8.78
C GLU A 125 -3.53 -12.74 -10.32
N SER A 126 -4.03 -11.77 -11.07
CA SER A 126 -3.98 -11.76 -12.54
C SER A 126 -2.53 -11.76 -13.06
N ILE A 127 -1.62 -10.99 -12.45
CA ILE A 127 -0.20 -11.00 -12.80
C ILE A 127 0.41 -12.39 -12.57
N ILE A 128 0.07 -13.03 -11.44
CA ILE A 128 0.54 -14.37 -11.09
C ILE A 128 0.01 -15.42 -12.07
N ASP A 129 -1.28 -15.36 -12.41
CA ASP A 129 -1.89 -16.30 -13.36
C ASP A 129 -1.28 -16.17 -14.76
N LYS A 130 -1.05 -14.94 -15.23
CA LYS A 130 -0.30 -14.69 -16.47
C LYS A 130 1.13 -15.25 -16.39
N GLY A 131 1.78 -15.16 -15.22
CA GLY A 131 3.09 -15.78 -14.99
C GLY A 131 3.07 -17.31 -15.05
N LYS A 132 1.94 -17.96 -14.67
CA LYS A 132 1.77 -19.41 -14.87
C LYS A 132 1.63 -19.77 -16.35
N ASP A 133 0.86 -18.98 -17.10
CA ASP A 133 0.68 -19.19 -18.55
C ASP A 133 2.01 -19.02 -19.31
N GLU A 134 2.87 -18.14 -18.83
CA GLU A 134 4.23 -17.92 -19.34
C GLU A 134 5.23 -19.02 -18.89
N GLY A 135 4.84 -19.92 -17.98
CA GLY A 135 5.72 -20.92 -17.39
C GLY A 135 6.72 -20.38 -16.37
N ALA A 136 6.62 -19.10 -15.99
CA ALA A 136 7.48 -18.44 -15.00
C ALA A 136 7.05 -18.76 -13.55
N VAL A 137 5.78 -19.09 -13.33
CA VAL A 137 5.24 -19.49 -12.04
C VAL A 137 4.73 -20.91 -12.13
N ARG A 138 5.05 -21.74 -11.11
CA ARG A 138 4.56 -23.14 -11.04
C ARG A 138 3.05 -23.17 -11.04
N ALA A 139 2.45 -23.95 -11.93
CA ALA A 139 0.99 -24.08 -12.07
C ALA A 139 0.29 -24.57 -10.78
N THR A 140 1.02 -25.27 -9.90
CA THR A 140 0.51 -25.79 -8.62
C THR A 140 0.40 -24.74 -7.51
N ILE A 141 0.95 -23.54 -7.70
CA ILE A 141 0.85 -22.46 -6.71
C ILE A 141 -0.56 -21.86 -6.77
N ASP A 142 -1.20 -21.75 -5.62
CA ASP A 142 -2.45 -21.00 -5.48
C ASP A 142 -2.16 -19.49 -5.62
N SER A 143 -2.80 -18.83 -6.60
CA SER A 143 -2.54 -17.40 -6.90
C SER A 143 -2.97 -16.48 -5.77
N HIS A 144 -4.08 -16.81 -5.11
CA HIS A 144 -4.56 -16.04 -3.96
C HIS A 144 -3.57 -16.11 -2.79
N PHE A 145 -3.09 -17.33 -2.47
CA PHE A 145 -2.07 -17.53 -1.42
C PHE A 145 -0.79 -16.78 -1.74
N MET A 146 -0.30 -16.86 -2.99
CA MET A 146 0.92 -16.16 -3.41
C MET A 146 0.74 -14.64 -3.33
N ALA A 147 -0.39 -14.11 -3.81
CA ALA A 147 -0.70 -12.67 -3.72
C ALA A 147 -0.73 -12.19 -2.27
N GLN A 148 -1.40 -12.91 -1.37
CA GLN A 148 -1.44 -12.57 0.05
C GLN A 148 -0.06 -12.64 0.71
N SER A 149 0.77 -13.62 0.33
CA SER A 149 2.14 -13.76 0.84
C SER A 149 3.02 -12.59 0.42
N ILE A 150 2.94 -12.17 -0.86
CA ILE A 150 3.66 -10.99 -1.38
C ILE A 150 3.21 -9.72 -0.63
N ILE A 151 1.89 -9.49 -0.49
CA ILE A 151 1.34 -8.34 0.22
C ILE A 151 1.81 -8.33 1.68
N GLY A 152 1.74 -9.48 2.37
CA GLY A 152 2.18 -9.61 3.76
C GLY A 152 3.68 -9.33 3.93
N MET A 153 4.52 -9.86 3.05
CA MET A 153 5.96 -9.60 3.04
C MET A 153 6.26 -8.11 2.81
N CYS A 154 5.64 -7.49 1.80
CA CYS A 154 5.83 -6.08 1.50
C CYS A 154 5.34 -5.17 2.63
N ASN A 155 4.23 -5.51 3.30
CA ASN A 155 3.76 -4.74 4.46
C ASN A 155 4.76 -4.81 5.62
N GLY A 156 5.29 -5.99 5.95
CA GLY A 156 6.31 -6.15 7.00
C GLY A 156 7.62 -5.40 6.69
N LEU A 157 8.08 -5.48 5.43
CA LEU A 157 9.27 -4.74 4.97
C LEU A 157 9.02 -3.22 4.93
N GLY A 158 7.79 -2.80 4.63
CA GLY A 158 7.40 -1.39 4.65
C GLY A 158 7.56 -0.74 6.03
N GLU A 159 7.30 -1.49 7.11
CA GLU A 159 7.55 -0.99 8.47
C GLU A 159 9.04 -0.68 8.72
N LEU A 160 9.96 -1.46 8.13
CA LEU A 160 11.40 -1.18 8.23
C LEU A 160 11.74 0.14 7.54
N ILE A 161 11.17 0.40 6.35
CA ILE A 161 11.37 1.64 5.60
C ILE A 161 10.92 2.86 6.40
N VAL A 162 9.81 2.75 7.16
CA VAL A 162 9.32 3.84 8.01
C VAL A 162 10.24 4.08 9.20
N ARG A 163 10.83 3.02 9.77
CA ARG A 163 11.71 3.10 10.95
C ARG A 163 13.11 3.60 10.62
N ASP A 164 13.59 3.29 9.41
CA ASP A 164 14.94 3.61 8.97
C ASP A 164 14.89 4.37 7.62
N PRO A 165 15.08 5.71 7.66
CA PRO A 165 15.07 6.55 6.47
C PRO A 165 16.24 6.28 5.51
N ASP A 166 17.31 5.60 5.95
CA ASP A 166 18.49 5.34 5.14
C ASP A 166 18.36 4.05 4.30
N ILE A 167 17.28 3.28 4.47
CA ILE A 167 17.04 2.07 3.65
C ILE A 167 16.90 2.46 2.18
N ASP A 168 17.74 1.84 1.34
CA ASP A 168 17.57 1.87 -0.11
C ASP A 168 16.37 0.99 -0.52
N VAL A 169 15.24 1.66 -0.79
CA VAL A 169 13.96 0.99 -1.15
C VAL A 169 14.10 0.19 -2.44
N PHE A 170 14.88 0.69 -3.41
CA PHE A 170 15.10 -0.01 -4.67
C PHE A 170 15.93 -1.29 -4.47
N ALA A 171 16.99 -1.22 -3.69
CA ALA A 171 17.79 -2.39 -3.35
C ALA A 171 16.98 -3.41 -2.53
N LEU A 172 16.12 -2.95 -1.62
CA LEU A 172 15.21 -3.81 -0.86
C LEU A 172 14.21 -4.50 -1.78
N ALA A 173 13.59 -3.78 -2.73
CA ALA A 173 12.67 -4.34 -3.71
C ALA A 173 13.34 -5.42 -4.56
N ARG A 174 14.57 -5.19 -5.02
CA ARG A 174 15.35 -6.20 -5.78
C ARG A 174 15.58 -7.47 -4.97
N LYS A 175 16.06 -7.35 -3.74
CA LYS A 175 16.30 -8.50 -2.85
C LYS A 175 15.01 -9.28 -2.58
N THR A 176 13.90 -8.56 -2.37
CA THR A 176 12.58 -9.17 -2.13
C THR A 176 12.10 -9.93 -3.37
N THR A 177 12.24 -9.33 -4.55
CA THR A 177 11.87 -9.97 -5.82
C THR A 177 12.72 -11.20 -6.09
N ASP A 178 14.03 -11.11 -5.87
CA ASP A 178 14.94 -12.23 -6.03
C ASP A 178 14.57 -13.41 -5.12
N LEU A 179 14.27 -13.12 -3.85
CA LEU A 179 13.81 -14.14 -2.90
C LEU A 179 12.49 -14.79 -3.34
N LEU A 180 11.56 -14.02 -3.90
CA LEU A 180 10.26 -14.53 -4.38
C LEU A 180 10.41 -15.41 -5.63
N LEU A 181 11.35 -15.09 -6.52
CA LEU A 181 11.59 -15.81 -7.76
C LEU A 181 12.41 -17.10 -7.53
N HIS A 182 13.44 -17.03 -6.72
CA HIS A 182 14.44 -18.10 -6.61
C HIS A 182 14.40 -18.82 -5.25
N GLY A 183 13.75 -18.25 -4.24
CA GLY A 183 13.74 -18.80 -2.88
C GLY A 183 15.10 -18.66 -2.19
N ALA A 184 15.24 -19.33 -1.03
CA ALA A 184 16.44 -19.30 -0.21
C ALA A 184 17.30 -20.58 -0.34
N VAL A 185 16.77 -21.62 -1.00
CA VAL A 185 17.46 -22.90 -1.14
C VAL A 185 18.26 -22.88 -2.46
N PRO A 186 19.54 -23.30 -2.47
CA PRO A 186 20.32 -23.42 -3.69
C PRO A 186 19.61 -24.29 -4.72
N THR A 187 19.51 -23.82 -5.95
CA THR A 187 19.01 -24.65 -7.06
C THR A 187 19.99 -25.81 -7.26
N PRO A 188 19.55 -27.09 -7.25
CA PRO A 188 20.46 -28.17 -7.56
C PRO A 188 21.06 -27.93 -8.94
N PRO A 189 22.37 -28.26 -9.16
CA PRO A 189 22.98 -28.13 -10.46
C PRO A 189 22.15 -28.91 -11.47
N THR A 190 21.72 -28.24 -12.53
CA THR A 190 21.11 -28.91 -13.70
C THR A 190 22.08 -29.98 -14.15
N GLY A 191 21.75 -31.26 -13.91
CA GLY A 191 22.52 -32.38 -14.35
C GLY A 191 22.68 -32.30 -15.87
N GLU A 192 23.92 -32.34 -16.33
CA GLU A 192 24.30 -32.57 -17.73
C GLU A 192 23.77 -33.92 -18.23
#